data_edcbbfaf40660d92ebd8150e147d3ca1
#
_entry.id   edcbbfaf40660d92ebd8150e147d3ca1
#
_cell.length_a   1.000
_cell.length_b   1.000
_cell.length_c   1.000
_cell.angle_alpha   90.00
_cell.angle_beta   90.00
_cell.angle_gamma   90.00
#
_symmetry.space_group_name_H-M   'P 1'
#
loop_
_entity.id
_entity.type
_entity.pdbx_description
1 polymer ?
#
loop_
_entity_poly.entity_id
_entity_poly.type
_entity_poly.pdbx_seq_one_letter_code
_entity_poly.pdbx_strand_id
1 'polypeptide(L)'
;MTADAPLTLDDYVVGIRRCDRTVIGKALTLVESTRLDHRELAQQLVAALLPFTGKAQRIGITGVPGAGKSTLIDTLGSHLTGAGHQVAVLAVDPSSTRKLSIDPQAFIRPSPTSGTLGGVTRATREAMAVVEAAGFDVVLVETVGVGQSETAVANMVDCFVVLMLARTGDQLQGIKKGVLELADVIAVNKADGENATEASRAARELSDAMHLIQPPDAIWQPLALTCSGLTGDGVEQLWAEVQRHHAVMEEAGEIQARRARQQVDWMWSMVNDQLLSRLQSSEAVRQIADQVQDDVRSAQTTASLAAAKILKAFDSQ
;
A
#
# COMPACT_ATOMS: atom_id res chain seq x y z
N MET A 1 25.92 28.57 -10.62
CA MET A 1 25.02 27.59 -10.00
C MET A 1 25.92 26.56 -9.33
N THR A 2 26.17 26.72 -8.04
CA THR A 2 26.94 25.76 -7.24
C THR A 2 26.12 24.46 -7.14
N ALA A 3 26.70 23.35 -7.58
CA ALA A 3 26.11 22.03 -7.38
C ALA A 3 25.85 21.86 -5.87
N ASP A 4 24.57 21.66 -5.52
CA ASP A 4 24.13 21.46 -4.14
C ASP A 4 24.89 20.24 -3.59
N ALA A 5 25.65 20.39 -2.51
CA ALA A 5 26.35 19.27 -1.90
C ALA A 5 25.34 18.16 -1.53
N PRO A 6 25.69 16.89 -1.66
CA PRO A 6 24.78 15.81 -1.28
C PRO A 6 24.43 15.95 0.20
N LEU A 7 23.13 15.80 0.52
CA LEU A 7 22.63 15.85 1.89
C LEU A 7 23.25 14.71 2.72
N THR A 8 23.67 15.03 3.93
CA THR A 8 24.07 14.02 4.92
C THR A 8 22.87 13.34 5.56
N LEU A 9 23.07 12.25 6.28
CA LEU A 9 22.00 11.59 7.05
C LEU A 9 21.32 12.57 8.02
N ASP A 10 22.09 13.36 8.74
CA ASP A 10 21.59 14.34 9.69
C ASP A 10 20.77 15.44 9.01
N ASP A 11 21.21 15.92 7.83
CA ASP A 11 20.45 16.90 7.04
C ASP A 11 19.08 16.36 6.65
N TYR A 12 19.01 15.09 6.24
CA TYR A 12 17.73 14.42 5.94
C TYR A 12 16.85 14.34 7.18
N VAL A 13 17.35 13.82 8.31
CA VAL A 13 16.56 13.65 9.55
C VAL A 13 16.04 15.00 10.05
N VAL A 14 16.89 16.02 10.10
CA VAL A 14 16.51 17.37 10.57
C VAL A 14 15.50 18.00 9.62
N GLY A 15 15.73 17.93 8.31
CA GLY A 15 14.84 18.52 7.31
C GLY A 15 13.46 17.84 7.29
N ILE A 16 13.40 16.50 7.37
CA ILE A 16 12.15 15.74 7.45
C ILE A 16 11.37 16.15 8.69
N ARG A 17 12.00 16.16 9.87
CA ARG A 17 11.34 16.53 11.13
C ARG A 17 10.84 17.98 11.19
N ARG A 18 11.40 18.87 10.35
CA ARG A 18 10.93 20.24 10.15
C ARG A 18 9.84 20.36 9.08
N CYS A 19 9.41 19.23 8.52
CA CYS A 19 8.46 19.19 7.40
C CYS A 19 8.95 19.98 6.16
N ASP A 20 10.29 20.01 5.90
CA ASP A 20 10.83 20.63 4.70
C ASP A 20 10.47 19.77 3.47
N ARG A 21 9.55 20.29 2.64
CA ARG A 21 9.02 19.58 1.47
C ARG A 21 10.10 19.20 0.46
N THR A 22 11.15 20.02 0.32
CA THR A 22 12.26 19.74 -0.58
C THR A 22 13.08 18.55 -0.08
N VAL A 23 13.37 18.54 1.23
CA VAL A 23 14.10 17.42 1.85
C VAL A 23 13.27 16.16 1.85
N ILE A 24 11.97 16.23 2.16
CA ILE A 24 11.04 15.10 2.06
C ILE A 24 11.03 14.52 0.63
N GLY A 25 10.94 15.36 -0.39
CA GLY A 25 10.98 14.93 -1.80
C GLY A 25 12.30 14.23 -2.16
N LYS A 26 13.44 14.75 -1.71
CA LYS A 26 14.76 14.12 -1.90
C LYS A 26 14.87 12.79 -1.14
N ALA A 27 14.37 12.72 0.09
CA ALA A 27 14.33 11.49 0.90
C ALA A 27 13.46 10.38 0.25
N LEU A 28 12.30 10.74 -0.25
CA LEU A 28 11.44 9.81 -0.98
C LEU A 28 12.12 9.28 -2.25
N THR A 29 12.82 10.14 -2.99
CA THR A 29 13.60 9.72 -4.14
C THR A 29 14.75 8.78 -3.74
N LEU A 30 15.38 9.03 -2.59
CA LEU A 30 16.44 8.17 -2.05
C LEU A 30 15.92 6.77 -1.70
N VAL A 31 14.81 6.67 -0.96
CA VAL A 31 14.25 5.36 -0.54
C VAL A 31 13.64 4.58 -1.71
N GLU A 32 13.16 5.25 -2.74
CA GLU A 32 12.67 4.64 -3.99
C GLU A 32 13.79 4.17 -4.91
N SER A 33 15.03 4.60 -4.68
CA SER A 33 16.14 4.31 -5.58
C SER A 33 16.53 2.83 -5.57
N THR A 34 16.81 2.31 -6.76
CA THR A 34 17.34 0.94 -6.96
C THR A 34 18.87 0.88 -6.97
N ARG A 35 19.55 2.03 -6.93
CA ARG A 35 21.02 2.11 -6.94
C ARG A 35 21.62 1.55 -5.64
N LEU A 36 22.68 0.81 -5.73
CA LEU A 36 23.34 0.18 -4.59
C LEU A 36 23.92 1.19 -3.59
N ASP A 37 24.53 2.27 -4.10
CA ASP A 37 25.09 3.35 -3.29
C ASP A 37 24.02 4.14 -2.50
N HIS A 38 22.80 4.20 -3.00
CA HIS A 38 21.68 4.82 -2.30
C HIS A 38 21.06 3.92 -1.22
N ARG A 39 21.15 2.60 -1.38
CA ARG A 39 20.46 1.64 -0.49
C ARG A 39 20.93 1.72 0.94
N GLU A 40 22.24 1.84 1.15
CA GLU A 40 22.80 1.92 2.50
C GLU A 40 22.33 3.19 3.21
N LEU A 41 22.43 4.36 2.55
CA LEU A 41 21.97 5.63 3.11
C LEU A 41 20.45 5.62 3.34
N ALA A 42 19.66 5.02 2.44
CA ALA A 42 18.22 4.88 2.61
C ALA A 42 17.86 4.03 3.84
N GLN A 43 18.55 2.91 4.06
CA GLN A 43 18.34 2.06 5.24
C GLN A 43 18.73 2.77 6.53
N GLN A 44 19.86 3.49 6.54
CA GLN A 44 20.28 4.31 7.71
C GLN A 44 19.25 5.41 7.99
N LEU A 45 18.73 6.05 6.94
CA LEU A 45 17.71 7.08 7.07
C LEU A 45 16.43 6.52 7.68
N VAL A 46 15.88 5.44 7.12
CA VAL A 46 14.65 4.80 7.66
C VAL A 46 14.86 4.39 9.11
N ALA A 47 16.01 3.79 9.45
CA ALA A 47 16.33 3.40 10.83
C ALA A 47 16.37 4.61 11.77
N ALA A 48 16.97 5.72 11.36
CA ALA A 48 17.03 6.95 12.14
C ALA A 48 15.66 7.62 12.31
N LEU A 49 14.72 7.41 11.39
CA LEU A 49 13.37 7.96 11.44
C LEU A 49 12.38 7.12 12.28
N LEU A 50 12.67 5.84 12.56
CA LEU A 50 11.76 4.94 13.30
C LEU A 50 11.24 5.53 14.64
N PRO A 51 12.04 6.23 15.48
CA PRO A 51 11.54 6.80 16.74
C PRO A 51 10.46 7.89 16.53
N PHE A 52 10.32 8.41 15.33
CA PHE A 52 9.40 9.51 14.98
C PHE A 52 8.19 9.03 14.18
N THR A 53 8.06 7.70 13.97
CA THR A 53 6.97 7.07 13.22
C THR A 53 5.96 6.40 14.14
N GLY A 54 4.91 5.82 13.57
CA GLY A 54 3.95 4.98 14.28
C GLY A 54 2.73 5.73 14.83
N LYS A 55 2.63 7.04 14.63
CA LYS A 55 1.51 7.87 15.12
C LYS A 55 0.45 8.16 14.07
N ALA A 56 0.80 8.07 12.80
CA ALA A 56 -0.15 8.30 11.72
C ALA A 56 -1.16 7.15 11.59
N GLN A 57 -2.35 7.48 11.11
CA GLN A 57 -3.33 6.50 10.63
C GLN A 57 -2.99 6.15 9.18
N ARG A 58 -2.82 4.87 8.88
CA ARG A 58 -2.49 4.35 7.56
C ARG A 58 -3.72 3.76 6.91
N ILE A 59 -4.19 4.36 5.84
CA ILE A 59 -5.41 3.94 5.15
C ILE A 59 -5.07 3.51 3.72
N GLY A 60 -5.31 2.25 3.40
CA GLY A 60 -5.21 1.73 2.04
C GLY A 60 -6.52 1.95 1.28
N ILE A 61 -6.43 2.46 0.05
CA ILE A 61 -7.59 2.67 -0.81
C ILE A 61 -7.38 1.89 -2.10
N THR A 62 -8.28 0.92 -2.34
CA THR A 62 -8.29 0.10 -3.55
C THR A 62 -9.65 0.12 -4.23
N GLY A 63 -9.74 -0.52 -5.38
CA GLY A 63 -10.98 -0.66 -6.15
C GLY A 63 -10.68 -0.85 -7.63
N VAL A 64 -11.65 -1.35 -8.37
CA VAL A 64 -11.51 -1.58 -9.81
C VAL A 64 -11.12 -0.32 -10.58
N PRO A 65 -10.48 -0.45 -11.75
CA PRO A 65 -10.25 0.69 -12.63
C PRO A 65 -11.57 1.43 -12.91
N GLY A 66 -11.54 2.75 -12.83
CA GLY A 66 -12.75 3.58 -13.02
C GLY A 66 -13.67 3.68 -11.81
N ALA A 67 -13.38 3.04 -10.67
CA ALA A 67 -14.17 3.19 -9.44
C ALA A 67 -14.14 4.61 -8.84
N GLY A 68 -13.20 5.45 -9.27
CA GLY A 68 -13.10 6.84 -8.82
C GLY A 68 -12.19 7.02 -7.59
N LYS A 69 -11.20 6.14 -7.41
CA LYS A 69 -10.24 6.19 -6.30
C LYS A 69 -9.60 7.57 -6.12
N SER A 70 -8.95 8.06 -7.15
CA SER A 70 -8.23 9.33 -7.08
C SER A 70 -9.17 10.53 -6.86
N THR A 71 -10.42 10.49 -7.39
CA THR A 71 -11.42 11.51 -7.12
C THR A 71 -11.86 11.48 -5.66
N LEU A 72 -12.07 10.27 -5.10
CA LEU A 72 -12.40 10.12 -3.69
C LEU A 72 -11.23 10.59 -2.80
N ILE A 73 -9.99 10.23 -3.14
CA ILE A 73 -8.79 10.67 -2.40
C ILE A 73 -8.67 12.19 -2.39
N ASP A 74 -8.93 12.85 -3.53
CA ASP A 74 -8.91 14.31 -3.65
C ASP A 74 -9.96 14.96 -2.73
N THR A 75 -11.18 14.41 -2.71
CA THR A 75 -12.28 14.92 -1.91
C THR A 75 -12.10 14.61 -0.41
N LEU A 76 -11.76 13.36 -0.07
CA LEU A 76 -11.48 12.94 1.30
C LEU A 76 -10.28 13.71 1.87
N GLY A 77 -9.18 13.79 1.12
CA GLY A 77 -7.99 14.53 1.55
C GLY A 77 -8.28 16.00 1.77
N SER A 78 -9.07 16.66 0.90
CA SER A 78 -9.49 18.06 1.09
C SER A 78 -10.41 18.24 2.32
N HIS A 79 -11.27 17.24 2.61
CA HIS A 79 -12.08 17.24 3.83
C HIS A 79 -11.18 17.13 5.07
N LEU A 80 -10.19 16.26 5.04
CA LEU A 80 -9.24 16.05 6.14
C LEU A 80 -8.35 17.26 6.41
N THR A 81 -7.78 17.87 5.36
CA THR A 81 -6.97 19.09 5.52
C THR A 81 -7.82 20.24 6.01
N GLY A 82 -9.06 20.37 5.53
CA GLY A 82 -10.05 21.33 6.06
C GLY A 82 -10.38 21.13 7.53
N ALA A 83 -10.28 19.91 8.05
CA ALA A 83 -10.41 19.57 9.47
C ALA A 83 -9.11 19.75 10.28
N GLY A 84 -8.01 20.14 9.64
CA GLY A 84 -6.72 20.43 10.28
C GLY A 84 -5.71 19.28 10.27
N HIS A 85 -6.00 18.16 9.59
CA HIS A 85 -5.07 17.06 9.43
C HIS A 85 -3.95 17.39 8.45
N GLN A 86 -2.77 16.76 8.67
CA GLN A 86 -1.66 16.73 7.72
C GLN A 86 -1.74 15.43 6.93
N VAL A 87 -2.05 15.52 5.64
CA VAL A 87 -2.37 14.34 4.82
C VAL A 87 -1.24 14.03 3.84
N ALA A 88 -0.68 12.83 3.90
CA ALA A 88 0.20 12.32 2.87
C ALA A 88 -0.54 11.32 1.97
N VAL A 89 -0.39 11.46 0.65
CA VAL A 89 -0.92 10.51 -0.33
C VAL A 89 0.24 9.84 -1.06
N LEU A 90 0.35 8.54 -0.89
CA LEU A 90 1.29 7.69 -1.61
C LEU A 90 0.50 6.96 -2.70
N ALA A 91 0.52 7.51 -3.90
CA ALA A 91 -0.29 7.04 -5.01
C ALA A 91 0.54 6.14 -5.93
N VAL A 92 0.01 4.97 -6.25
CA VAL A 92 0.62 4.09 -7.26
C VAL A 92 0.26 4.56 -8.69
N ASP A 93 -0.81 5.40 -8.84
CA ASP A 93 -1.19 6.02 -10.11
C ASP A 93 -1.51 7.52 -9.94
N PRO A 94 -0.71 8.44 -10.55
CA PRO A 94 -0.79 9.88 -10.28
C PRO A 94 -1.90 10.64 -11.01
N SER A 95 -2.89 9.99 -11.61
CA SER A 95 -3.66 10.61 -12.70
C SER A 95 -4.68 11.69 -12.32
N SER A 96 -5.03 11.98 -11.02
CA SER A 96 -6.16 12.89 -10.78
C SER A 96 -6.34 13.56 -9.41
N THR A 97 -5.32 13.78 -8.62
CA THR A 97 -5.44 14.53 -7.34
C THR A 97 -5.13 16.03 -7.52
N ARG A 98 -6.04 16.78 -8.15
CA ARG A 98 -5.78 18.18 -8.55
C ARG A 98 -5.92 19.19 -7.41
N LYS A 99 -6.95 19.07 -6.58
CA LYS A 99 -7.23 20.03 -5.48
C LYS A 99 -6.22 19.85 -4.36
N LEU A 100 -6.01 18.61 -3.97
CA LEU A 100 -5.10 18.27 -2.87
C LEU A 100 -3.63 18.58 -3.18
N SER A 101 -3.23 18.57 -4.47
CA SER A 101 -1.84 18.85 -4.87
C SER A 101 -1.37 20.27 -4.60
N ILE A 102 -2.29 21.23 -4.47
CA ILE A 102 -2.00 22.65 -4.17
C ILE A 102 -2.20 22.99 -2.68
N ASP A 103 -2.69 22.03 -1.88
CA ASP A 103 -2.94 22.24 -0.45
C ASP A 103 -1.63 22.19 0.34
N PRO A 104 -1.32 23.22 1.16
CA PRO A 104 -0.11 23.23 1.97
C PRO A 104 -0.08 22.17 3.08
N GLN A 105 -1.24 21.65 3.50
CA GLN A 105 -1.36 20.59 4.50
C GLN A 105 -1.33 19.18 3.88
N ALA A 106 -1.26 19.08 2.56
CA ALA A 106 -1.18 17.81 1.86
C ALA A 106 0.19 17.60 1.19
N PHE A 107 0.63 16.37 1.12
CA PHE A 107 1.82 15.94 0.38
C PHE A 107 1.46 14.75 -0.51
N ILE A 108 1.63 14.89 -1.82
CA ILE A 108 1.32 13.82 -2.77
C ILE A 108 2.62 13.32 -3.39
N ARG A 109 2.85 12.02 -3.28
CA ARG A 109 3.96 11.34 -3.96
C ARG A 109 3.43 10.28 -4.90
N PRO A 110 3.53 10.48 -6.22
CA PRO A 110 3.33 9.41 -7.18
C PRO A 110 4.42 8.36 -7.00
N SER A 111 4.04 7.10 -6.82
CA SER A 111 5.01 6.00 -6.82
C SER A 111 5.54 5.74 -8.23
N PRO A 112 6.81 5.39 -8.40
CA PRO A 112 7.33 4.99 -9.70
C PRO A 112 6.61 3.72 -10.17
N THR A 113 5.95 3.80 -11.32
CA THR A 113 5.18 2.70 -11.93
C THR A 113 6.06 1.59 -12.54
N SER A 114 7.37 1.80 -12.59
CA SER A 114 8.34 0.89 -13.19
C SER A 114 9.10 0.09 -12.12
N GLY A 115 8.59 -1.10 -11.78
CA GLY A 115 9.30 -1.99 -10.87
C GLY A 115 8.59 -3.32 -10.66
N THR A 116 9.28 -4.28 -10.07
CA THR A 116 8.66 -5.50 -9.55
C THR A 116 7.72 -5.16 -8.41
N LEU A 117 6.67 -5.95 -8.20
CA LEU A 117 5.70 -5.76 -7.10
C LEU A 117 6.40 -5.61 -5.73
N GLY A 118 7.43 -6.42 -5.46
CA GLY A 118 8.24 -6.34 -4.23
C GLY A 118 8.98 -4.99 -4.10
N GLY A 119 9.52 -4.46 -5.20
CA GLY A 119 10.21 -3.16 -5.22
C GLY A 119 9.28 -1.98 -4.91
N VAL A 120 8.09 -1.96 -5.49
CA VAL A 120 7.05 -0.94 -5.22
C VAL A 120 6.59 -1.03 -3.77
N THR A 121 6.33 -2.24 -3.26
CA THR A 121 5.91 -2.48 -1.88
C THR A 121 6.95 -1.98 -0.88
N ARG A 122 8.25 -2.24 -1.13
CA ARG A 122 9.34 -1.74 -0.29
C ARG A 122 9.37 -0.21 -0.28
N ALA A 123 9.41 0.40 -1.46
CA ALA A 123 9.48 1.85 -1.59
C ALA A 123 8.29 2.54 -0.90
N THR A 124 7.07 1.99 -1.00
CA THR A 124 5.89 2.52 -0.33
C THR A 124 5.99 2.45 1.19
N ARG A 125 6.48 1.33 1.76
CA ARG A 125 6.67 1.19 3.22
C ARG A 125 7.73 2.16 3.75
N GLU A 126 8.86 2.29 3.05
CA GLU A 126 9.92 3.24 3.42
C GLU A 126 9.43 4.69 3.27
N ALA A 127 8.64 5.00 2.24
CA ALA A 127 8.01 6.29 2.04
C ALA A 127 7.03 6.66 3.17
N MET A 128 6.23 5.69 3.65
CA MET A 128 5.36 5.91 4.82
C MET A 128 6.16 6.35 6.04
N ALA A 129 7.30 5.71 6.34
CA ALA A 129 8.15 6.10 7.45
C ALA A 129 8.66 7.54 7.31
N VAL A 130 9.02 7.97 6.10
CA VAL A 130 9.47 9.35 5.82
C VAL A 130 8.36 10.37 6.09
N VAL A 131 7.15 10.14 5.56
CA VAL A 131 6.05 11.10 5.73
C VAL A 131 5.51 11.12 7.17
N GLU A 132 5.45 9.99 7.86
CA GLU A 132 5.10 9.94 9.27
C GLU A 132 6.10 10.73 10.15
N ALA A 133 7.41 10.53 9.92
CA ALA A 133 8.45 11.26 10.63
C ALA A 133 8.43 12.77 10.33
N ALA A 134 7.90 13.17 9.18
CA ALA A 134 7.65 14.58 8.82
C ALA A 134 6.44 15.20 9.52
N GLY A 135 5.61 14.38 10.23
CA GLY A 135 4.47 14.85 10.99
C GLY A 135 3.11 14.73 10.29
N PHE A 136 3.03 14.04 9.15
CA PHE A 136 1.75 13.70 8.54
C PHE A 136 1.03 12.69 9.43
N ASP A 137 -0.19 13.01 9.86
CA ASP A 137 -0.98 12.21 10.79
C ASP A 137 -1.99 11.28 10.09
N VAL A 138 -2.22 11.50 8.80
CA VAL A 138 -3.01 10.61 7.93
C VAL A 138 -2.20 10.27 6.68
N VAL A 139 -2.00 8.97 6.43
CA VAL A 139 -1.31 8.47 5.23
C VAL A 139 -2.28 7.64 4.40
N LEU A 140 -2.63 8.14 3.23
CA LEU A 140 -3.46 7.44 2.25
C LEU A 140 -2.56 6.72 1.25
N VAL A 141 -2.76 5.41 1.07
CA VAL A 141 -2.02 4.59 0.11
C VAL A 141 -2.97 4.08 -0.97
N GLU A 142 -2.81 4.58 -2.20
CA GLU A 142 -3.65 4.19 -3.34
C GLU A 142 -3.04 3.00 -4.09
N THR A 143 -3.86 2.02 -4.49
CA THR A 143 -3.46 0.93 -5.38
C THR A 143 -3.92 1.15 -6.81
N VAL A 144 -3.24 0.51 -7.79
CA VAL A 144 -3.63 0.56 -9.22
C VAL A 144 -4.94 -0.19 -9.50
N GLY A 145 -5.40 -1.05 -8.58
CA GLY A 145 -6.65 -1.79 -8.74
C GLY A 145 -6.57 -2.99 -9.69
N VAL A 146 -5.36 -3.45 -10.04
CA VAL A 146 -5.15 -4.60 -10.92
C VAL A 146 -4.03 -5.50 -10.36
N GLY A 147 -4.40 -6.68 -9.90
CA GLY A 147 -3.45 -7.74 -9.55
C GLY A 147 -3.15 -7.88 -8.06
N GLN A 148 -1.90 -8.20 -7.71
CA GLN A 148 -1.49 -8.53 -6.33
C GLN A 148 -1.12 -7.30 -5.47
N SER A 149 -1.21 -6.09 -6.01
CA SER A 149 -0.92 -4.85 -5.29
C SER A 149 -1.89 -4.59 -4.13
N GLU A 150 -3.14 -5.07 -4.24
CA GLU A 150 -4.17 -4.92 -3.22
C GLU A 150 -3.78 -5.63 -1.92
N THR A 151 -3.37 -6.88 -2.00
CA THR A 151 -2.89 -7.66 -0.83
C THR A 151 -1.65 -7.03 -0.22
N ALA A 152 -0.73 -6.55 -1.06
CA ALA A 152 0.48 -5.88 -0.58
C ALA A 152 0.16 -4.61 0.20
N VAL A 153 -0.80 -3.79 -0.26
CA VAL A 153 -1.23 -2.57 0.45
C VAL A 153 -2.02 -2.91 1.71
N ALA A 154 -2.95 -3.88 1.68
CA ALA A 154 -3.67 -4.32 2.86
C ALA A 154 -2.71 -4.75 3.99
N ASN A 155 -1.58 -5.39 3.63
CA ASN A 155 -0.55 -5.84 4.57
C ASN A 155 0.41 -4.73 5.04
N MET A 156 0.15 -3.45 4.77
CA MET A 156 1.00 -2.34 5.25
C MET A 156 0.20 -1.19 5.88
N VAL A 157 -1.13 -1.28 5.89
CA VAL A 157 -2.03 -0.24 6.41
C VAL A 157 -2.80 -0.72 7.64
N ASP A 158 -3.40 0.22 8.36
CA ASP A 158 -4.20 -0.08 9.55
C ASP A 158 -5.67 -0.35 9.18
N CYS A 159 -6.18 0.38 8.19
CA CYS A 159 -7.53 0.25 7.66
C CYS A 159 -7.48 0.13 6.13
N PHE A 160 -8.21 -0.83 5.57
CA PHE A 160 -8.25 -1.08 4.13
C PHE A 160 -9.64 -0.82 3.58
N VAL A 161 -9.75 0.24 2.77
CA VAL A 161 -10.98 0.70 2.13
C VAL A 161 -11.05 0.19 0.71
N VAL A 162 -12.12 -0.54 0.37
CA VAL A 162 -12.36 -1.07 -0.98
C VAL A 162 -13.48 -0.27 -1.67
N LEU A 163 -13.15 0.39 -2.77
CA LEU A 163 -14.14 1.11 -3.59
C LEU A 163 -14.81 0.17 -4.57
N MET A 164 -16.13 0.22 -4.58
CA MET A 164 -16.99 -0.50 -5.51
C MET A 164 -17.93 0.45 -6.26
N LEU A 165 -18.55 -0.07 -7.32
CA LEU A 165 -19.60 0.62 -8.08
C LEU A 165 -20.91 -0.17 -7.98
N ALA A 166 -22.06 0.54 -7.99
CA ALA A 166 -23.37 -0.08 -7.86
C ALA A 166 -23.71 -1.10 -8.98
N ARG A 167 -23.28 -0.82 -10.23
CA ARG A 167 -23.64 -1.62 -11.42
C ARG A 167 -22.72 -2.80 -11.68
N THR A 168 -22.33 -3.53 -10.65
CA THR A 168 -21.27 -4.53 -10.78
C THR A 168 -21.70 -5.97 -10.55
N GLY A 169 -22.91 -6.34 -10.97
CA GLY A 169 -23.36 -7.74 -10.95
C GLY A 169 -22.33 -8.74 -11.54
N ASP A 170 -21.70 -8.40 -12.68
CA ASP A 170 -20.58 -9.15 -13.26
C ASP A 170 -19.22 -8.83 -12.62
N GLN A 171 -19.06 -7.70 -11.94
CA GLN A 171 -17.79 -7.27 -11.34
C GLN A 171 -17.61 -7.79 -9.90
N LEU A 172 -18.66 -8.24 -9.21
CA LEU A 172 -18.51 -9.09 -8.02
C LEU A 172 -17.70 -10.35 -8.35
N GLN A 173 -17.80 -10.85 -9.59
CA GLN A 173 -16.96 -11.92 -10.12
C GLN A 173 -15.56 -11.43 -10.53
N GLY A 174 -15.39 -10.13 -10.86
CA GLY A 174 -14.12 -9.53 -11.26
C GLY A 174 -13.28 -9.01 -10.09
N ILE A 175 -13.89 -8.66 -8.95
CA ILE A 175 -13.15 -8.44 -7.70
C ILE A 175 -12.84 -9.81 -7.14
N LYS A 176 -11.56 -10.18 -7.17
CA LYS A 176 -11.10 -11.44 -6.59
C LYS A 176 -11.66 -11.54 -5.17
N LYS A 177 -12.38 -12.59 -4.85
CA LYS A 177 -12.99 -12.88 -3.54
C LYS A 177 -12.04 -12.53 -2.39
N GLY A 178 -10.74 -12.78 -2.54
CA GLY A 178 -9.72 -12.45 -1.56
C GLY A 178 -9.52 -10.95 -1.26
N VAL A 179 -9.91 -10.01 -2.12
CA VAL A 179 -9.79 -8.57 -1.82
C VAL A 179 -10.92 -8.12 -0.87
N LEU A 180 -12.12 -8.68 -1.02
CA LEU A 180 -13.22 -8.41 -0.10
C LEU A 180 -12.95 -8.97 1.30
N GLU A 181 -12.27 -10.11 1.40
CA GLU A 181 -11.87 -10.72 2.67
C GLU A 181 -10.86 -9.84 3.45
N LEU A 182 -10.14 -8.95 2.76
CA LEU A 182 -9.19 -8.02 3.35
C LEU A 182 -9.79 -6.66 3.71
N ALA A 183 -11.03 -6.38 3.23
CA ALA A 183 -11.66 -5.08 3.42
C ALA A 183 -12.07 -4.85 4.88
N ASP A 184 -11.65 -3.73 5.45
CA ASP A 184 -12.17 -3.24 6.72
C ASP A 184 -13.43 -2.37 6.50
N VAL A 185 -13.47 -1.60 5.39
CA VAL A 185 -14.61 -0.79 4.97
C VAL A 185 -14.82 -0.92 3.45
N ILE A 186 -16.06 -1.06 3.02
CA ILE A 186 -16.42 -1.04 1.60
C ILE A 186 -17.18 0.25 1.30
N ALA A 187 -16.71 1.02 0.31
CA ALA A 187 -17.36 2.24 -0.12
C ALA A 187 -17.93 2.08 -1.54
N VAL A 188 -19.25 2.02 -1.66
CA VAL A 188 -19.93 2.02 -2.96
C VAL A 188 -19.95 3.45 -3.48
N ASN A 189 -19.02 3.74 -4.39
CA ASN A 189 -18.77 5.08 -4.91
C ASN A 189 -19.68 5.41 -6.11
N LYS A 190 -19.70 6.70 -6.48
CA LYS A 190 -20.59 7.29 -7.49
C LYS A 190 -22.06 7.12 -7.13
N ALA A 191 -22.38 7.23 -5.83
CA ALA A 191 -23.73 7.14 -5.30
C ALA A 191 -24.49 8.47 -5.40
N ASP A 192 -24.28 9.21 -6.48
CA ASP A 192 -24.92 10.49 -6.79
C ASP A 192 -25.95 10.35 -7.92
N GLY A 193 -26.90 11.30 -7.97
CA GLY A 193 -27.92 11.38 -9.01
C GLY A 193 -28.76 10.09 -9.13
N GLU A 194 -28.92 9.59 -10.33
CA GLU A 194 -29.72 8.38 -10.62
C GLU A 194 -29.13 7.10 -10.03
N ASN A 195 -27.85 7.08 -9.69
CA ASN A 195 -27.18 5.90 -9.13
C ASN A 195 -27.41 5.71 -7.63
N ALA A 196 -27.92 6.69 -6.90
CA ALA A 196 -28.01 6.67 -5.44
C ALA A 196 -28.82 5.48 -4.89
N THR A 197 -29.97 5.16 -5.52
CA THR A 197 -30.81 4.04 -5.08
C THR A 197 -30.14 2.70 -5.29
N GLU A 198 -29.51 2.50 -6.45
CA GLU A 198 -28.81 1.27 -6.78
C GLU A 198 -27.55 1.08 -5.92
N ALA A 199 -26.82 2.15 -5.65
CA ALA A 199 -25.67 2.16 -4.74
C ALA A 199 -26.08 1.77 -3.31
N SER A 200 -27.19 2.30 -2.81
CA SER A 200 -27.72 1.96 -1.48
C SER A 200 -28.14 0.49 -1.38
N ARG A 201 -28.69 -0.07 -2.44
CA ARG A 201 -29.02 -1.49 -2.50
C ARG A 201 -27.75 -2.34 -2.50
N ALA A 202 -26.77 -2.02 -3.35
CA ALA A 202 -25.51 -2.73 -3.42
C ALA A 202 -24.74 -2.68 -2.08
N ALA A 203 -24.74 -1.55 -1.38
CA ALA A 203 -24.11 -1.44 -0.07
C ALA A 203 -24.73 -2.38 0.97
N ARG A 204 -26.08 -2.52 0.99
CA ARG A 204 -26.74 -3.46 1.89
C ARG A 204 -26.39 -4.91 1.56
N GLU A 205 -26.49 -5.30 0.28
CA GLU A 205 -26.14 -6.66 -0.17
C GLU A 205 -24.69 -7.01 0.18
N LEU A 206 -23.76 -6.06 0.06
CA LEU A 206 -22.36 -6.23 0.45
C LEU A 206 -22.20 -6.36 1.98
N SER A 207 -22.86 -5.52 2.77
CA SER A 207 -22.84 -5.65 4.23
C SER A 207 -23.35 -7.02 4.69
N ASP A 208 -24.46 -7.49 4.15
CA ASP A 208 -25.01 -8.80 4.47
C ASP A 208 -24.01 -9.93 4.09
N ALA A 209 -23.38 -9.82 2.92
CA ALA A 209 -22.37 -10.80 2.49
C ALA A 209 -21.12 -10.80 3.39
N MET A 210 -20.66 -9.63 3.85
CA MET A 210 -19.50 -9.51 4.75
C MET A 210 -19.79 -10.14 6.11
N HIS A 211 -20.99 -9.97 6.66
CA HIS A 211 -21.39 -10.61 7.91
C HIS A 211 -21.39 -12.15 7.85
N LEU A 212 -21.54 -12.74 6.65
CA LEU A 212 -21.45 -14.18 6.45
C LEU A 212 -20.00 -14.71 6.37
N ILE A 213 -19.07 -13.84 6.01
CA ILE A 213 -17.65 -14.22 5.81
C ILE A 213 -16.86 -14.08 7.12
N GLN A 214 -17.15 -13.06 7.93
CA GLN A 214 -16.42 -12.78 9.16
C GLN A 214 -16.95 -13.59 10.35
N PRO A 215 -16.06 -14.04 11.25
CA PRO A 215 -16.48 -14.63 12.51
C PRO A 215 -17.34 -13.66 13.33
N PRO A 216 -18.40 -14.14 14.01
CA PRO A 216 -19.28 -13.26 14.79
C PRO A 216 -18.58 -12.53 15.95
N ASP A 217 -17.49 -13.09 16.44
CA ASP A 217 -16.66 -12.59 17.55
C ASP A 217 -15.45 -11.77 17.08
N ALA A 218 -15.36 -11.45 15.79
CA ALA A 218 -14.29 -10.59 15.28
C ALA A 218 -14.34 -9.20 15.93
N ILE A 219 -13.18 -8.66 16.29
CA ILE A 219 -13.03 -7.33 16.92
C ILE A 219 -13.67 -6.24 16.07
N TRP A 220 -13.55 -6.36 14.75
CA TRP A 220 -14.16 -5.48 13.78
C TRP A 220 -15.04 -6.27 12.81
N GLN A 221 -16.24 -5.76 12.58
CA GLN A 221 -17.13 -6.28 11.54
C GLN A 221 -17.11 -5.31 10.36
N PRO A 222 -16.60 -5.73 9.18
CA PRO A 222 -16.59 -4.90 7.99
C PRO A 222 -17.99 -4.46 7.61
N LEU A 223 -18.10 -3.24 7.11
CA LEU A 223 -19.37 -2.67 6.68
C LEU A 223 -19.25 -2.07 5.27
N ALA A 224 -20.39 -1.93 4.62
CA ALA A 224 -20.47 -1.24 3.36
C ALA A 224 -21.35 0.01 3.49
N LEU A 225 -20.89 1.13 2.91
CA LEU A 225 -21.60 2.39 2.86
C LEU A 225 -21.55 3.00 1.45
N THR A 226 -22.36 4.01 1.20
CA THR A 226 -22.37 4.73 -0.07
C THR A 226 -21.59 6.03 0.04
N CYS A 227 -20.88 6.42 -1.03
CA CYS A 227 -20.27 7.73 -1.14
C CYS A 227 -20.25 8.24 -2.58
N SER A 228 -20.00 9.53 -2.75
CA SER A 228 -19.67 10.13 -4.02
C SER A 228 -18.39 10.97 -3.89
N GLY A 229 -17.31 10.50 -4.46
CA GLY A 229 -16.09 11.28 -4.55
C GLY A 229 -16.24 12.56 -5.37
N LEU A 230 -17.28 12.65 -6.23
CA LEU A 230 -17.54 13.82 -7.06
C LEU A 230 -18.26 14.93 -6.30
N THR A 231 -19.35 14.60 -5.57
CA THR A 231 -20.18 15.57 -4.86
C THR A 231 -19.72 15.77 -3.40
N GLY A 232 -19.00 14.81 -2.84
CA GLY A 232 -18.62 14.78 -1.41
C GLY A 232 -19.65 14.08 -0.51
N ASP A 233 -20.80 13.68 -1.05
CA ASP A 233 -21.83 13.01 -0.28
C ASP A 233 -21.29 11.68 0.30
N GLY A 234 -21.54 11.44 1.58
CA GLY A 234 -21.11 10.23 2.29
C GLY A 234 -19.59 10.15 2.60
N VAL A 235 -18.77 11.13 2.18
CA VAL A 235 -17.31 11.12 2.44
C VAL A 235 -17.01 11.36 3.92
N GLU A 236 -17.75 12.26 4.59
CA GLU A 236 -17.65 12.46 6.03
C GLU A 236 -18.03 11.18 6.80
N GLN A 237 -19.09 10.50 6.36
CA GLN A 237 -19.50 9.23 6.97
C GLN A 237 -18.45 8.13 6.75
N LEU A 238 -17.85 8.05 5.56
CA LEU A 238 -16.74 7.13 5.30
C LEU A 238 -15.57 7.39 6.27
N TRP A 239 -15.20 8.65 6.47
CA TRP A 239 -14.16 9.02 7.42
C TRP A 239 -14.54 8.66 8.85
N ALA A 240 -15.78 8.94 9.27
CA ALA A 240 -16.27 8.55 10.59
C ALA A 240 -16.17 7.05 10.85
N GLU A 241 -16.44 6.21 9.84
CA GLU A 241 -16.29 4.75 9.97
C GLU A 241 -14.81 4.32 10.03
N VAL A 242 -13.92 4.97 9.29
CA VAL A 242 -12.47 4.76 9.39
C VAL A 242 -11.97 5.12 10.81
N GLN A 243 -12.45 6.24 11.37
CA GLN A 243 -12.12 6.64 12.74
C GLN A 243 -12.67 5.64 13.77
N ARG A 244 -13.90 5.17 13.57
CA ARG A 244 -14.51 4.15 14.44
C ARG A 244 -13.72 2.83 14.40
N HIS A 245 -13.32 2.40 13.21
CA HIS A 245 -12.44 1.24 13.03
C HIS A 245 -11.14 1.43 13.83
N HIS A 246 -10.46 2.58 13.64
CA HIS A 246 -9.21 2.87 14.34
C HIS A 246 -9.40 2.82 15.87
N ALA A 247 -10.44 3.46 16.41
CA ALA A 247 -10.70 3.50 17.84
C ALA A 247 -10.95 2.11 18.43
N VAL A 248 -11.77 1.28 17.78
CA VAL A 248 -12.05 -0.11 18.20
C VAL A 248 -10.80 -0.96 18.18
N MET A 249 -10.00 -0.87 17.11
CA MET A 249 -8.77 -1.65 16.97
C MET A 249 -7.67 -1.17 17.93
N GLU A 250 -7.61 0.11 18.24
CA GLU A 250 -6.67 0.68 19.21
C GLU A 250 -7.03 0.25 20.64
N GLU A 251 -8.32 0.34 21.02
CA GLU A 251 -8.80 -0.12 22.33
C GLU A 251 -8.51 -1.61 22.56
N ALA A 252 -8.62 -2.43 21.51
CA ALA A 252 -8.27 -3.85 21.54
C ALA A 252 -6.75 -4.11 21.51
N GLY A 253 -5.89 -3.08 21.35
CA GLY A 253 -4.44 -3.23 21.18
C GLY A 253 -4.04 -3.82 19.81
N GLU A 254 -4.99 -3.94 18.88
CA GLU A 254 -4.81 -4.66 17.61
C GLU A 254 -4.07 -3.82 16.58
N ILE A 255 -4.08 -2.48 16.65
CA ILE A 255 -3.30 -1.61 15.76
C ILE A 255 -1.80 -1.95 15.85
N GLN A 256 -1.26 -1.98 17.07
CA GLN A 256 0.16 -2.27 17.27
C GLN A 256 0.50 -3.74 16.97
N ALA A 257 -0.39 -4.67 17.33
CA ALA A 257 -0.23 -6.08 17.04
C ALA A 257 -0.25 -6.35 15.51
N ARG A 258 -1.18 -5.74 14.76
CA ARG A 258 -1.27 -5.80 13.30
C ARG A 258 0.01 -5.25 12.65
N ARG A 259 0.48 -4.07 13.09
CA ARG A 259 1.73 -3.47 12.59
C ARG A 259 2.95 -4.34 12.87
N ALA A 260 3.05 -4.93 14.05
CA ALA A 260 4.15 -5.84 14.39
C ALA A 260 4.15 -7.09 13.49
N ARG A 261 2.99 -7.74 13.27
CA ARG A 261 2.87 -8.86 12.33
C ARG A 261 3.28 -8.45 10.92
N GLN A 262 2.78 -7.32 10.42
CA GLN A 262 3.11 -6.79 9.09
C GLN A 262 4.63 -6.55 8.93
N GLN A 263 5.33 -6.10 9.96
CA GLN A 263 6.79 -5.91 9.92
C GLN A 263 7.54 -7.24 9.85
N VAL A 264 7.11 -8.25 10.60
CA VAL A 264 7.72 -9.58 10.57
C VAL A 264 7.48 -10.25 9.22
N ASP A 265 6.27 -10.21 8.69
CA ASP A 265 5.94 -10.76 7.37
C ASP A 265 6.74 -10.08 6.27
N TRP A 266 6.90 -8.75 6.38
CA TRP A 266 7.72 -7.96 5.47
C TRP A 266 9.19 -8.36 5.53
N MET A 267 9.75 -8.55 6.73
CA MET A 267 11.13 -9.02 6.90
C MET A 267 11.34 -10.36 6.16
N TRP A 268 10.41 -11.31 6.34
CA TRP A 268 10.50 -12.60 5.66
C TRP A 268 10.33 -12.49 4.15
N SER A 269 9.45 -11.61 3.67
CA SER A 269 9.32 -11.32 2.23
C SER A 269 10.66 -10.81 1.66
N MET A 270 11.31 -9.86 2.33
CA MET A 270 12.62 -9.34 1.90
C MET A 270 13.71 -10.42 1.91
N VAL A 271 13.71 -11.31 2.91
CA VAL A 271 14.65 -12.45 2.95
C VAL A 271 14.44 -13.36 1.74
N ASN A 272 13.19 -13.72 1.45
CA ASN A 272 12.83 -14.55 0.31
C ASN A 272 13.24 -13.91 -1.02
N ASP A 273 12.94 -12.62 -1.22
CA ASP A 273 13.32 -11.89 -2.43
C ASP A 273 14.84 -11.82 -2.62
N GLN A 274 15.59 -11.61 -1.53
CA GLN A 274 17.05 -11.58 -1.57
C GLN A 274 17.64 -12.96 -1.86
N LEU A 275 17.11 -14.01 -1.24
CA LEU A 275 17.55 -15.39 -1.50
C LEU A 275 17.31 -15.78 -2.95
N LEU A 276 16.11 -15.47 -3.47
CA LEU A 276 15.78 -15.74 -4.87
C LEU A 276 16.69 -14.96 -5.83
N SER A 277 16.94 -13.68 -5.53
CA SER A 277 17.86 -12.85 -6.33
C SER A 277 19.28 -13.39 -6.32
N ARG A 278 19.79 -13.83 -5.15
CA ARG A 278 21.12 -14.47 -5.04
C ARG A 278 21.18 -15.77 -5.83
N LEU A 279 20.16 -16.61 -5.73
CA LEU A 279 20.06 -17.85 -6.48
C LEU A 279 20.12 -17.59 -7.99
N GLN A 280 19.33 -16.65 -8.49
CA GLN A 280 19.27 -16.30 -9.91
C GLN A 280 20.56 -15.63 -10.43
N SER A 281 21.27 -14.91 -9.56
CA SER A 281 22.54 -14.26 -9.90
C SER A 281 23.76 -15.14 -9.75
N SER A 282 23.64 -16.32 -9.10
CA SER A 282 24.73 -17.27 -8.91
C SER A 282 25.27 -17.81 -10.26
N GLU A 283 26.58 -17.69 -10.46
CA GLU A 283 27.22 -18.16 -11.67
C GLU A 283 27.07 -19.67 -11.84
N ALA A 284 27.25 -20.43 -10.75
CA ALA A 284 27.10 -21.88 -10.76
C ALA A 284 25.69 -22.33 -11.14
N VAL A 285 24.67 -21.58 -10.69
CA VAL A 285 23.28 -21.85 -11.08
C VAL A 285 23.05 -21.51 -12.55
N ARG A 286 23.51 -20.35 -13.02
CA ARG A 286 23.32 -19.93 -14.41
C ARG A 286 23.96 -20.93 -15.40
N GLN A 287 25.12 -21.51 -15.06
CA GLN A 287 25.80 -22.47 -15.92
C GLN A 287 24.99 -23.76 -16.15
N ILE A 288 24.14 -24.15 -15.21
CA ILE A 288 23.38 -25.41 -15.33
C ILE A 288 21.87 -25.21 -15.55
N ALA A 289 21.35 -24.00 -15.35
CA ALA A 289 19.92 -23.75 -15.30
C ALA A 289 19.17 -24.14 -16.59
N ASP A 290 19.73 -23.76 -17.76
CA ASP A 290 19.08 -24.03 -19.04
C ASP A 290 19.06 -25.54 -19.32
N GLN A 291 20.18 -26.25 -19.10
CA GLN A 291 20.26 -27.70 -19.28
C GLN A 291 19.29 -28.44 -18.34
N VAL A 292 19.21 -28.02 -17.08
CA VAL A 292 18.29 -28.61 -16.09
C VAL A 292 16.83 -28.38 -16.46
N GLN A 293 16.48 -27.20 -17.00
CA GLN A 293 15.15 -26.94 -17.50
C GLN A 293 14.78 -27.80 -18.72
N ASP A 294 15.71 -27.98 -19.63
CA ASP A 294 15.50 -28.84 -20.82
C ASP A 294 15.38 -30.32 -20.45
N ASP A 295 16.17 -30.81 -19.48
CA ASP A 295 16.04 -32.15 -18.92
C ASP A 295 14.64 -32.38 -18.33
N VAL A 296 14.04 -31.37 -17.64
CA VAL A 296 12.68 -31.45 -17.13
C VAL A 296 11.64 -31.41 -18.25
N ARG A 297 11.81 -30.51 -19.24
CA ARG A 297 10.86 -30.40 -20.39
C ARG A 297 10.82 -31.68 -21.21
N SER A 298 11.97 -32.35 -21.35
CA SER A 298 12.10 -33.61 -22.10
C SER A 298 11.83 -34.86 -21.26
N ALA A 299 11.39 -34.71 -20.01
CA ALA A 299 11.11 -35.77 -19.04
C ALA A 299 12.35 -36.69 -18.76
N GLN A 300 13.56 -36.19 -18.94
CA GLN A 300 14.80 -36.90 -18.58
C GLN A 300 15.08 -36.87 -17.08
N THR A 301 14.52 -35.88 -16.36
CA THR A 301 14.57 -35.78 -14.89
C THR A 301 13.23 -35.32 -14.31
N THR A 302 13.03 -35.56 -13.02
CA THR A 302 11.85 -35.02 -12.31
C THR A 302 12.07 -33.60 -11.85
N ALA A 303 10.99 -32.80 -11.71
CA ALA A 303 11.08 -31.45 -11.19
C ALA A 303 11.75 -31.40 -9.80
N SER A 304 11.49 -32.39 -8.94
CA SER A 304 12.10 -32.48 -7.60
C SER A 304 13.61 -32.69 -7.66
N LEU A 305 14.10 -33.57 -8.53
CA LEU A 305 15.55 -33.82 -8.71
C LEU A 305 16.22 -32.62 -9.37
N ALA A 306 15.57 -31.98 -10.31
CA ALA A 306 16.02 -30.74 -10.95
C ALA A 306 16.18 -29.60 -9.91
N ALA A 307 15.20 -29.39 -9.06
CA ALA A 307 15.27 -28.40 -7.98
C ALA A 307 16.44 -28.69 -7.03
N ALA A 308 16.61 -29.95 -6.60
CA ALA A 308 17.73 -30.35 -5.76
C ALA A 308 19.08 -30.09 -6.42
N LYS A 309 19.20 -30.33 -7.76
CA LYS A 309 20.41 -30.06 -8.52
C LYS A 309 20.76 -28.56 -8.56
N ILE A 310 19.76 -27.71 -8.77
CA ILE A 310 19.91 -26.23 -8.73
C ILE A 310 20.37 -25.76 -7.33
N LEU A 311 19.71 -26.22 -6.26
CA LEU A 311 20.07 -25.85 -4.90
C LEU A 311 21.47 -26.32 -4.53
N LYS A 312 21.83 -27.54 -4.89
CA LYS A 312 23.19 -28.07 -4.66
C LYS A 312 24.28 -27.23 -5.37
N ALA A 313 24.01 -26.76 -6.59
CA ALA A 313 24.94 -25.88 -7.30
C ALA A 313 25.05 -24.50 -6.60
N PHE A 314 23.97 -24.00 -6.03
CA PHE A 314 23.97 -22.74 -5.25
C PHE A 314 24.78 -22.90 -3.95
N ASP A 315 24.60 -23.98 -3.21
CA ASP A 315 25.29 -24.26 -1.94
C ASP A 315 26.78 -24.52 -2.09
N SER A 316 27.25 -24.78 -3.31
CA SER A 316 28.68 -25.10 -3.60
C SER A 316 29.56 -23.86 -3.79
N GLN A 317 29.02 -22.66 -3.58
CA GLN A 317 29.71 -21.37 -3.55
C GLN A 317 30.04 -20.98 -2.10
#